data_c46cc3ce5bc5a83f91bc2e5b341163a5
#
_entry.id   c46cc3ce5bc5a83f91bc2e5b341163a5
#
_cell.length_a   1.000
_cell.length_b   1.000
_cell.length_c   1.000
_cell.angle_alpha   90.00
_cell.angle_beta   90.00
_cell.angle_gamma   90.00
#
_symmetry.space_group_name_H-M   'P 1'
#
loop_
_entity.id
_entity.type
_entity.pdbx_description
1 polymer ?
#
loop_
_entity_poly.entity_id
_entity_poly.type
_entity_poly.pdbx_seq_one_letter_code
_entity_poly.pdbx_strand_id
1 'polypeptide(L)'
;MKESPMSPTRAPLPQLTDETEFFWKSGADGTLRIQECRGCASLIHPPQPVCRYCRSHDMGVRAVSGLAVLTAFTVNHRFSIPGLPAPYIVAQVAVQEDPRVRLTTNIIDANPDDLQLGQLVEVVFEQNDDVYLPLFRPVTPTRLAEEPVDEIAPSDFAKHVRPPVSPVKFEERS
;
A
#
# COMPACT_ATOMS: atom_id res chain seq x y z
N MET A 1 -11.67 -42.29 -11.70
CA MET A 1 -10.97 -41.26 -10.94
C MET A 1 -11.07 -39.96 -11.76
N LYS A 2 -11.90 -39.02 -11.33
CA LYS A 2 -11.99 -37.69 -11.97
C LYS A 2 -10.89 -36.83 -11.36
N GLU A 3 -9.89 -36.50 -12.15
CA GLU A 3 -8.94 -35.44 -11.81
C GLU A 3 -9.71 -34.12 -11.69
N SER A 4 -9.73 -33.55 -10.52
CA SER A 4 -10.18 -32.16 -10.32
C SER A 4 -9.27 -31.23 -11.14
N PRO A 5 -9.81 -30.24 -11.86
CA PRO A 5 -8.98 -29.30 -12.56
C PRO A 5 -8.08 -28.57 -11.55
N MET A 6 -6.77 -28.65 -11.74
CA MET A 6 -5.80 -27.85 -11.00
C MET A 6 -6.20 -26.39 -11.13
N SER A 7 -6.59 -25.76 -10.02
CA SER A 7 -6.77 -24.32 -9.93
C SER A 7 -5.50 -23.64 -10.45
N PRO A 8 -5.61 -22.54 -11.21
CA PRO A 8 -4.44 -21.81 -11.67
C PRO A 8 -3.55 -21.50 -10.45
N THR A 9 -2.25 -21.73 -10.62
CA THR A 9 -1.25 -21.51 -9.55
C THR A 9 -1.35 -20.05 -9.12
N ARG A 10 -1.97 -19.82 -7.96
CA ARG A 10 -2.16 -18.48 -7.39
C ARG A 10 -0.84 -17.97 -6.83
N ALA A 11 -0.67 -16.64 -6.86
CA ALA A 11 0.39 -16.01 -6.11
C ALA A 11 0.29 -16.39 -4.61
N PRO A 12 1.42 -16.52 -3.88
CA PRO A 12 1.38 -16.85 -2.46
C PRO A 12 0.59 -15.78 -1.70
N LEU A 13 -0.41 -16.21 -0.91
CA LEU A 13 -1.21 -15.32 -0.09
C LEU A 13 -0.47 -14.99 1.22
N PRO A 14 -0.72 -13.80 1.80
CA PRO A 14 -0.19 -13.45 3.10
C PRO A 14 -0.74 -14.38 4.18
N GLN A 15 0.10 -14.67 5.18
CA GLN A 15 -0.33 -15.42 6.34
C GLN A 15 -1.16 -14.53 7.26
N LEU A 16 -2.37 -15.00 7.63
CA LEU A 16 -3.22 -14.30 8.59
C LEU A 16 -2.69 -14.57 10.00
N THR A 17 -2.40 -13.50 10.73
CA THR A 17 -2.07 -13.51 12.16
C THR A 17 -3.04 -12.58 12.90
N ASP A 18 -3.14 -12.70 14.22
CA ASP A 18 -4.03 -11.85 15.03
C ASP A 18 -3.74 -10.35 14.81
N GLU A 19 -2.48 -9.99 14.53
CA GLU A 19 -2.08 -8.61 14.28
C GLU A 19 -2.41 -8.13 12.85
N THR A 20 -2.49 -9.03 11.86
CA THR A 20 -2.62 -8.66 10.45
C THR A 20 -3.98 -8.98 9.84
N GLU A 21 -4.78 -9.82 10.51
CA GLU A 21 -6.07 -10.28 10.00
C GLU A 21 -7.00 -9.12 9.63
N PHE A 22 -7.10 -8.09 10.48
CA PHE A 22 -7.94 -6.93 10.22
C PHE A 22 -7.56 -6.22 8.90
N PHE A 23 -6.27 -6.19 8.55
CA PHE A 23 -5.78 -5.55 7.33
C PHE A 23 -6.15 -6.39 6.08
N TRP A 24 -5.86 -7.69 6.13
CA TRP A 24 -6.11 -8.58 5.00
C TRP A 24 -7.58 -8.92 4.77
N LYS A 25 -8.44 -8.75 5.79
CA LYS A 25 -9.89 -8.92 5.68
C LYS A 25 -10.64 -7.58 5.49
N SER A 26 -9.95 -6.46 5.52
CA SER A 26 -10.58 -5.14 5.47
C SER A 26 -11.36 -4.88 4.17
N GLY A 27 -10.96 -5.50 3.08
CA GLY A 27 -11.64 -5.37 1.80
C GLY A 27 -13.01 -6.05 1.68
N ALA A 28 -13.43 -6.85 2.69
CA ALA A 28 -14.72 -7.54 2.66
C ALA A 28 -15.92 -6.57 2.54
N ASP A 29 -15.78 -5.36 3.06
CA ASP A 29 -16.77 -4.27 2.94
C ASP A 29 -16.23 -3.09 2.10
N GLY A 30 -15.12 -3.28 1.38
CA GLY A 30 -14.50 -2.27 0.53
C GLY A 30 -13.75 -1.16 1.29
N THR A 31 -13.52 -1.30 2.58
CA THR A 31 -12.92 -0.25 3.42
C THR A 31 -11.48 -0.58 3.79
N LEU A 32 -10.52 0.24 3.39
CA LEU A 32 -9.13 0.08 3.84
C LEU A 32 -8.99 0.44 5.32
N ARG A 33 -8.36 -0.45 6.08
CA ARG A 33 -8.13 -0.27 7.51
C ARG A 33 -6.65 -0.32 7.85
N ILE A 34 -6.20 0.67 8.59
CA ILE A 34 -4.80 0.78 9.06
C ILE A 34 -4.79 0.74 10.59
N GLN A 35 -3.74 0.16 11.16
CA GLN A 35 -3.55 0.18 12.61
C GLN A 35 -3.37 1.62 13.12
N GLU A 36 -4.05 1.94 14.21
CA GLU A 36 -3.96 3.24 14.89
C GLU A 36 -3.54 3.06 16.34
N CYS A 37 -2.60 3.85 16.80
CA CYS A 37 -2.29 3.94 18.23
C CYS A 37 -3.31 4.83 18.94
N ARG A 38 -4.08 4.30 19.90
CA ARG A 38 -5.05 5.07 20.68
C ARG A 38 -4.41 6.08 21.62
N GLY A 39 -3.13 5.88 21.99
CA GLY A 39 -2.41 6.80 22.85
C GLY A 39 -1.95 8.10 22.17
N CYS A 40 -1.65 8.07 20.86
CA CYS A 40 -1.13 9.25 20.14
C CYS A 40 -1.77 9.45 18.75
N ALA A 41 -2.80 8.67 18.40
CA ALA A 41 -3.54 8.73 17.15
C ALA A 41 -2.70 8.56 15.86
N SER A 42 -1.46 8.05 15.99
CA SER A 42 -0.61 7.78 14.83
C SER A 42 -1.06 6.53 14.10
N LEU A 43 -1.11 6.59 12.77
CA LEU A 43 -1.30 5.43 11.92
C LEU A 43 0.01 4.66 11.76
N ILE A 44 -0.08 3.33 11.70
CA ILE A 44 1.07 2.43 11.67
C ILE A 44 0.82 1.32 10.65
N HIS A 45 1.77 1.17 9.73
CA HIS A 45 1.84 0.04 8.81
C HIS A 45 3.33 -0.35 8.59
N PRO A 46 3.69 -1.64 8.52
CA PRO A 46 2.86 -2.80 8.87
C PRO A 46 2.44 -2.78 10.35
N PRO A 47 1.38 -3.53 10.73
CA PRO A 47 0.91 -3.62 12.11
C PRO A 47 2.01 -4.06 13.07
N GLN A 48 1.99 -3.52 14.28
CA GLN A 48 2.98 -3.78 15.34
C GLN A 48 2.29 -3.83 16.70
N PRO A 49 2.77 -4.65 17.65
CA PRO A 49 2.16 -4.75 19.00
C PRO A 49 2.40 -3.53 19.88
N VAL A 50 3.37 -2.67 19.52
CA VAL A 50 3.75 -1.48 20.28
C VAL A 50 3.91 -0.29 19.34
N CYS A 51 3.37 0.84 19.74
CA CYS A 51 3.51 2.07 18.99
C CYS A 51 4.99 2.53 18.93
N ARG A 52 5.53 2.68 17.72
CA ARG A 52 6.91 3.16 17.52
C ARG A 52 7.13 4.63 17.93
N TYR A 53 6.04 5.40 18.10
CA TYR A 53 6.11 6.83 18.42
C TYR A 53 6.01 7.11 19.92
N CYS A 54 4.99 6.55 20.61
CA CYS A 54 4.76 6.81 22.02
C CYS A 54 4.93 5.58 22.92
N ARG A 55 5.26 4.42 22.36
CA ARG A 55 5.47 3.13 23.04
C ARG A 55 4.23 2.58 23.76
N SER A 56 3.06 3.09 23.45
CA SER A 56 1.79 2.53 23.94
C SER A 56 1.53 1.15 23.34
N HIS A 57 0.93 0.26 24.14
CA HIS A 57 0.39 -1.04 23.71
C HIS A 57 -1.09 -0.96 23.34
N ASP A 58 -1.74 0.20 23.60
CA ASP A 58 -3.15 0.40 23.25
C ASP A 58 -3.29 0.69 21.76
N MET A 59 -3.45 -0.39 21.02
CA MET A 59 -3.55 -0.38 19.57
C MET A 59 -5.00 -0.61 19.15
N GLY A 60 -5.43 0.11 18.16
CA GLY A 60 -6.73 -0.03 17.52
C GLY A 60 -6.61 -0.10 16.00
N VAL A 61 -7.75 0.02 15.34
CA VAL A 61 -7.87 -0.01 13.88
C VAL A 61 -8.70 1.19 13.44
N ARG A 62 -8.26 1.88 12.41
CA ARG A 62 -8.95 3.03 11.81
C ARG A 62 -9.24 2.76 10.34
N ALA A 63 -10.49 3.04 9.94
CA ALA A 63 -10.86 3.12 8.54
C ALA A 63 -10.27 4.38 7.91
N VAL A 64 -9.72 4.25 6.72
CA VAL A 64 -9.15 5.34 5.93
C VAL A 64 -9.88 5.47 4.59
N SER A 65 -9.76 6.60 3.91
CA SER A 65 -10.46 6.89 2.65
C SER A 65 -10.18 5.89 1.52
N GLY A 66 -9.04 5.19 1.61
CA GLY A 66 -8.54 4.36 0.51
C GLY A 66 -7.83 5.17 -0.58
N LEU A 67 -7.71 6.50 -0.40
CA LEU A 67 -6.93 7.36 -1.28
C LEU A 67 -5.46 7.38 -0.85
N ALA A 68 -4.57 7.39 -1.82
CA ALA A 68 -3.13 7.44 -1.60
C ALA A 68 -2.41 8.16 -2.73
N VAL A 69 -1.17 8.53 -2.50
CA VAL A 69 -0.32 9.16 -3.48
C VAL A 69 0.77 8.19 -3.94
N LEU A 70 0.96 8.04 -5.23
CA LEU A 70 2.01 7.22 -5.82
C LEU A 70 3.38 7.83 -5.55
N THR A 71 4.20 7.17 -4.74
CA THR A 71 5.52 7.69 -4.33
C THR A 71 6.70 7.03 -5.04
N ALA A 72 6.52 5.79 -5.48
CA ALA A 72 7.50 5.07 -6.28
C ALA A 72 6.83 3.95 -7.06
N PHE A 73 7.37 3.58 -8.21
CA PHE A 73 6.95 2.36 -8.90
C PHE A 73 8.07 1.79 -9.78
N THR A 74 7.91 0.53 -10.13
CA THR A 74 8.73 -0.17 -11.12
C THR A 74 7.87 -1.11 -11.94
N VAL A 75 8.24 -1.33 -13.18
CA VAL A 75 7.55 -2.28 -14.07
C VAL A 75 8.37 -3.56 -14.12
N ASN A 76 7.76 -4.66 -13.71
CA ASN A 76 8.39 -5.97 -13.81
C ASN A 76 8.01 -6.61 -15.14
N HIS A 77 9.01 -6.77 -16.02
CA HIS A 77 8.84 -7.40 -17.34
C HIS A 77 9.12 -8.91 -17.33
N ARG A 78 9.62 -9.44 -16.22
CA ARG A 78 9.95 -10.86 -16.11
C ARG A 78 8.88 -11.60 -15.33
N PHE A 79 8.53 -12.76 -15.83
CA PHE A 79 7.68 -13.69 -15.09
C PHE A 79 8.47 -14.20 -13.86
N SER A 80 8.08 -13.77 -12.68
CA SER A 80 8.78 -14.15 -11.45
C SER A 80 7.89 -14.85 -10.42
N ILE A 81 6.56 -14.71 -10.52
CA ILE A 81 5.63 -15.30 -9.55
C ILE A 81 4.51 -16.04 -10.30
N PRO A 82 4.24 -17.31 -9.96
CA PRO A 82 3.08 -18.03 -10.50
C PRO A 82 1.76 -17.26 -10.21
N GLY A 83 0.90 -17.14 -11.21
CA GLY A 83 -0.39 -16.46 -11.08
C GLY A 83 -0.36 -14.94 -11.28
N LEU A 84 0.83 -14.32 -11.39
CA LEU A 84 0.96 -12.90 -11.72
C LEU A 84 1.68 -12.75 -13.07
N PRO A 85 0.92 -12.55 -14.18
CA PRO A 85 1.50 -12.42 -15.51
C PRO A 85 2.29 -11.11 -15.65
N ALA A 86 3.44 -11.19 -16.31
CA ALA A 86 4.19 -9.97 -16.68
C ALA A 86 3.65 -9.37 -17.99
N PRO A 87 3.75 -8.04 -18.20
CA PRO A 87 4.30 -7.07 -17.26
C PRO A 87 3.33 -6.71 -16.13
N TYR A 88 3.85 -6.42 -14.94
CA TYR A 88 3.05 -5.88 -13.84
C TYR A 88 3.80 -4.76 -13.11
N ILE A 89 3.04 -3.88 -12.47
CA ILE A 89 3.58 -2.71 -11.79
C ILE A 89 3.62 -2.97 -10.29
N VAL A 90 4.80 -2.87 -9.69
CA VAL A 90 4.97 -2.83 -8.24
C VAL A 90 5.17 -1.38 -7.83
N ALA A 91 4.43 -0.93 -6.84
CA ALA A 91 4.45 0.46 -6.42
C ALA A 91 4.51 0.62 -4.90
N GLN A 92 4.95 1.78 -4.47
CA GLN A 92 4.78 2.27 -3.12
C GLN A 92 3.83 3.47 -3.14
N VAL A 93 2.80 3.40 -2.30
CA VAL A 93 1.81 4.45 -2.17
C VAL A 93 1.79 4.97 -0.74
N ALA A 94 1.64 6.29 -0.56
CA ALA A 94 1.50 6.94 0.74
C ALA A 94 0.02 7.23 1.00
N VAL A 95 -0.50 6.75 2.12
CA VAL A 95 -1.91 6.92 2.51
C VAL A 95 -2.20 8.41 2.75
N GLN A 96 -3.33 8.89 2.25
CA GLN A 96 -3.68 10.33 2.30
C GLN A 96 -3.76 10.87 3.73
N GLU A 97 -4.32 10.12 4.67
CA GLU A 97 -4.49 10.53 6.07
C GLU A 97 -3.18 10.65 6.84
N ASP A 98 -2.15 9.90 6.44
CA ASP A 98 -0.82 9.98 7.02
C ASP A 98 0.24 9.55 6.00
N PRO A 99 0.93 10.50 5.33
CA PRO A 99 1.93 10.19 4.31
C PRO A 99 3.16 9.40 4.81
N ARG A 100 3.32 9.23 6.12
CA ARG A 100 4.34 8.35 6.73
C ARG A 100 3.97 6.88 6.62
N VAL A 101 2.68 6.59 6.45
CA VAL A 101 2.16 5.25 6.21
C VAL A 101 2.27 4.93 4.73
N ARG A 102 3.11 3.97 4.40
CA ARG A 102 3.36 3.54 3.03
C ARG A 102 2.99 2.07 2.86
N LEU A 103 2.30 1.79 1.76
CA LEU A 103 1.95 0.44 1.35
C LEU A 103 2.75 0.07 0.11
N THR A 104 3.28 -1.15 0.09
CA THR A 104 3.81 -1.75 -1.13
C THR A 104 2.71 -2.58 -1.76
N THR A 105 2.40 -2.31 -3.02
CA THR A 105 1.23 -2.86 -3.71
C THR A 105 1.48 -3.01 -5.21
N ASN A 106 0.47 -3.46 -5.95
CA ASN A 106 0.47 -3.40 -7.40
C ASN A 106 -0.49 -2.29 -7.88
N ILE A 107 -0.09 -1.60 -8.95
CA ILE A 107 -1.00 -0.72 -9.69
C ILE A 107 -1.65 -1.54 -10.80
N ILE A 108 -2.98 -1.48 -10.84
CA ILE A 108 -3.82 -2.12 -11.85
C ILE A 108 -4.54 -1.05 -12.68
N ASP A 109 -5.14 -1.46 -13.80
CA ASP A 109 -5.93 -0.59 -14.69
C ASP A 109 -5.15 0.66 -15.14
N ALA A 110 -3.84 0.53 -15.34
CA ALA A 110 -2.95 1.62 -15.72
C ALA A 110 -1.95 1.19 -16.80
N ASN A 111 -1.68 2.11 -17.73
CA ASN A 111 -0.52 1.97 -18.59
C ASN A 111 0.70 2.52 -17.84
N PRO A 112 1.81 1.75 -17.73
CA PRO A 112 3.02 2.22 -17.05
C PRO A 112 3.58 3.55 -17.57
N ASP A 113 3.44 3.82 -18.87
CA ASP A 113 3.95 5.02 -19.51
C ASP A 113 3.16 6.30 -19.12
N ASP A 114 1.93 6.13 -18.63
CA ASP A 114 1.06 7.22 -18.20
C ASP A 114 1.15 7.51 -16.71
N LEU A 115 1.87 6.66 -15.94
CA LEU A 115 2.00 6.83 -14.50
C LEU A 115 2.97 7.97 -14.14
N GLN A 116 2.54 8.80 -13.20
CA GLN A 116 3.35 9.90 -12.68
C GLN A 116 3.50 9.80 -11.16
N LEU A 117 4.72 10.05 -10.67
CA LEU A 117 4.93 10.19 -9.23
C LEU A 117 4.18 11.42 -8.72
N GLY A 118 3.56 11.27 -7.56
CA GLY A 118 2.72 12.32 -6.97
C GLY A 118 1.25 12.26 -7.39
N GLN A 119 0.87 11.40 -8.36
CA GLN A 119 -0.53 11.26 -8.73
C GLN A 119 -1.35 10.53 -7.66
N LEU A 120 -2.63 10.87 -7.60
CA LEU A 120 -3.60 10.25 -6.71
C LEU A 120 -4.01 8.87 -7.26
N VAL A 121 -4.05 7.90 -6.35
CA VAL A 121 -4.49 6.53 -6.61
C VAL A 121 -5.51 6.11 -5.55
N GLU A 122 -6.41 5.21 -5.91
CA GLU A 122 -7.44 4.67 -5.03
C GLU A 122 -7.29 3.17 -4.84
N VAL A 123 -7.65 2.67 -3.66
CA VAL A 123 -7.63 1.25 -3.35
C VAL A 123 -8.73 0.49 -4.10
N VAL A 124 -8.37 -0.68 -4.60
CA VAL A 124 -9.28 -1.70 -5.15
C VAL A 124 -8.90 -3.02 -4.49
N PHE A 125 -9.88 -3.77 -4.03
CA PHE A 125 -9.60 -5.05 -3.38
C PHE A 125 -9.76 -6.22 -4.34
N GLU A 126 -8.75 -7.06 -4.42
CA GLU A 126 -8.81 -8.36 -5.08
C GLU A 126 -9.06 -9.45 -4.04
N GLN A 127 -10.21 -10.11 -4.12
CA GLN A 127 -10.54 -11.20 -3.22
C GLN A 127 -9.85 -12.50 -3.66
N ASN A 128 -9.15 -13.12 -2.72
CA ASN A 128 -8.52 -14.43 -2.86
C ASN A 128 -8.82 -15.26 -1.61
N ASP A 129 -9.79 -16.16 -1.70
CA ASP A 129 -10.37 -16.91 -0.56
C ASP A 129 -10.94 -15.95 0.50
N ASP A 130 -10.38 -15.92 1.71
CA ASP A 130 -10.76 -15.02 2.81
C ASP A 130 -9.83 -13.79 2.94
N VAL A 131 -8.90 -13.63 2.00
CA VAL A 131 -7.95 -12.51 1.91
C VAL A 131 -8.41 -11.52 0.84
N TYR A 132 -8.31 -10.24 1.14
CA TYR A 132 -8.59 -9.14 0.24
C TYR A 132 -7.29 -8.34 0.04
N LEU A 133 -6.65 -8.52 -1.09
CA LEU A 133 -5.40 -7.82 -1.42
C LEU A 133 -5.70 -6.37 -1.80
N PRO A 134 -5.16 -5.37 -1.07
CA PRO A 134 -5.33 -3.97 -1.44
C PRO A 134 -4.41 -3.63 -2.61
N LEU A 135 -4.96 -3.59 -3.80
CA LEU A 135 -4.33 -3.07 -5.01
C LEU A 135 -4.74 -1.62 -5.20
N PHE A 136 -4.04 -0.90 -6.07
CA PHE A 136 -4.38 0.50 -6.35
C PHE A 136 -4.51 0.75 -7.85
N ARG A 137 -5.32 1.75 -8.21
CA ARG A 137 -5.44 2.23 -9.59
C ARG A 137 -5.45 3.77 -9.61
N PRO A 138 -5.10 4.40 -10.73
CA PRO A 138 -5.25 5.85 -10.89
C PRO A 138 -6.69 6.30 -10.61
N VAL A 139 -6.85 7.41 -9.90
CA VAL A 139 -8.18 8.00 -9.67
C VAL A 139 -8.70 8.58 -10.97
N THR A 140 -9.93 8.23 -11.33
CA THR A 140 -10.58 8.77 -12.52
C THR A 140 -11.05 10.21 -12.27
N PRO A 141 -11.05 11.09 -13.31
CA PRO A 141 -11.53 12.48 -13.17
C PRO A 141 -12.94 12.60 -12.63
N THR A 142 -13.81 11.62 -12.88
CA THR A 142 -15.20 11.60 -12.41
C THR A 142 -15.26 11.56 -10.86
N ARG A 143 -14.39 10.77 -10.21
CA ARG A 143 -14.38 10.70 -8.73
C ARG A 143 -13.86 11.96 -8.07
N LEU A 144 -12.90 12.66 -8.72
CA LEU A 144 -12.38 13.95 -8.21
C LEU A 144 -13.44 15.05 -8.19
N ALA A 145 -14.52 14.89 -8.97
CA ALA A 145 -15.62 15.84 -9.01
C ALA A 145 -16.69 15.57 -7.92
N GLU A 146 -16.74 14.36 -7.38
CA GLU A 146 -17.77 13.94 -6.42
C GLU A 146 -17.36 14.14 -4.95
N GLU A 147 -16.07 14.12 -4.66
CA GLU A 147 -15.54 14.42 -3.31
C GLU A 147 -14.46 15.50 -3.43
N PRO A 148 -14.61 16.65 -2.77
CA PRO A 148 -13.52 17.62 -2.66
C PRO A 148 -12.38 16.99 -1.87
N VAL A 149 -11.36 16.51 -2.55
CA VAL A 149 -10.09 16.11 -1.94
C VAL A 149 -9.40 17.37 -1.48
N ASP A 150 -9.16 17.49 -0.17
CA ASP A 150 -8.25 18.51 0.35
C ASP A 150 -6.91 18.31 -0.35
N GLU A 151 -6.56 19.27 -1.20
CA GLU A 151 -5.36 19.24 -2.01
C GLU A 151 -4.15 19.21 -1.08
N ILE A 152 -3.55 18.02 -0.91
CA ILE A 152 -2.26 17.90 -0.22
C ILE A 152 -1.25 18.62 -1.11
N ALA A 153 -0.90 19.85 -0.73
CA ALA A 153 0.07 20.64 -1.46
C ALA A 153 1.39 19.85 -1.58
N PRO A 154 2.04 19.82 -2.75
CA PRO A 154 3.33 19.17 -2.95
C PRO A 154 4.39 19.59 -1.93
N SER A 155 4.23 20.78 -1.32
CA SER A 155 5.07 21.32 -0.26
C SER A 155 4.99 20.52 1.07
N ASP A 156 3.89 19.82 1.34
CA ASP A 156 3.74 19.06 2.59
C ASP A 156 4.43 17.69 2.49
N PHE A 157 4.59 17.16 1.29
CA PHE A 157 5.44 16.00 1.03
C PHE A 157 6.92 16.29 1.31
N ALA A 158 7.42 17.48 0.94
CA ALA A 158 8.80 17.88 1.12
C ALA A 158 9.21 17.99 2.60
N LYS A 159 8.29 18.34 3.49
CA LYS A 159 8.56 18.50 4.93
C LYS A 159 8.82 17.17 5.66
N HIS A 160 8.43 16.05 5.07
CA HIS A 160 8.56 14.72 5.68
C HIS A 160 9.57 13.82 4.94
N VAL A 161 10.17 14.30 3.86
CA VAL A 161 11.26 13.62 3.17
C VAL A 161 12.56 13.97 3.90
N ARG A 162 13.21 12.97 4.52
CA ARG A 162 14.60 13.17 4.98
C ARG A 162 15.44 13.57 3.78
N PRO A 163 16.32 14.58 3.93
CA PRO A 163 17.29 14.91 2.88
C PRO A 163 18.09 13.64 2.53
N PRO A 164 18.52 13.49 1.28
CA PRO A 164 19.31 12.35 0.87
C PRO A 164 20.53 12.23 1.80
N VAL A 165 20.70 11.04 2.36
CA VAL A 165 21.88 10.76 3.19
C VAL A 165 23.09 10.91 2.29
N SER A 166 24.01 11.80 2.66
CA SER A 166 25.28 11.97 1.95
C SER A 166 25.96 10.62 1.81
N PRO A 167 26.53 10.29 0.63
CA PRO A 167 27.18 9.01 0.43
C PRO A 167 28.26 8.80 1.47
N VAL A 168 28.18 7.69 2.20
CA VAL A 168 29.21 7.27 3.15
C VAL A 168 30.50 7.05 2.33
N LYS A 169 31.51 7.86 2.56
CA LYS A 169 32.83 7.60 2.00
C LYS A 169 33.41 6.39 2.69
N PHE A 170 33.50 5.27 1.98
CA PHE A 170 34.29 4.14 2.43
C PHE A 170 35.76 4.56 2.30
N GLU A 171 36.42 4.79 3.41
CA GLU A 171 37.88 4.86 3.43
C GLU A 171 38.41 3.43 3.26
N GLU A 172 39.08 3.18 2.14
CA GLU A 172 39.87 1.96 1.93
C GLU A 172 40.97 1.94 3.00
N ARG A 173 40.88 0.99 3.89
CA ARG A 173 41.99 0.68 4.81
C ARG A 173 43.04 -0.09 4.02
N SER A 174 44.21 0.52 3.84
CA SER A 174 45.43 -0.08 3.37
C SER A 174 45.96 -1.09 4.37
#